data_2aa3c4bb361015b4efb01e67e0123156
#
_entry.id   2aa3c4bb361015b4efb01e67e0123156
#
_cell.length_a   1.000
_cell.length_b   1.000
_cell.length_c   1.000
_cell.angle_alpha   90.00
_cell.angle_beta   90.00
_cell.angle_gamma   90.00
#
_symmetry.space_group_name_H-M   'P 1'
#
loop_
_entity.id
_entity.type
_entity.pdbx_description
1 polymer ?
#
loop_
_entity_poly.entity_id
_entity_poly.type
_entity_poly.pdbx_seq_one_letter_code
_entity_poly.pdbx_strand_id
1 'polypeptide(L)'
;RQMKEKEKKMEKKKKKWLSLFLAVILAFAGLPVSLMAAGNAKSQTQETTKILPSQTSGEINCFSYESFSGKSWTYNDDEAYIDLGSSNEKAEECFYRVTFKGNAIEVFANKSHNHGKVKYRVDDGAETLVDLYESSRTTPQSVYKAENLTEGEHTLYAVTQKERSGSAVVNQVAYVQVTHSPYIAKDFKLEDQGISLSVGQSYAISYSYTPSYATLDDMTYAASDTTVASVSTDGTVTAKKSGTAVITASSQKAGISRTMEVEVREQGNTLGGTVTDHNTQYTQKRFAEVSVKKNRSETLTAWKNDRAVSELVLSAIGGDFTNVAIQASDLTDGKKKIAAENVTATFIRSTKAYVYGYIYGNDVPAATEENRAEASDILWQSTPIDIKADTLQPVWVEFAIPKTAKSGTYKTQLTVTADQLDQPLVFEYEVRVQNAELPDNYRDTFDIELWQ
;
A
#
# COMPACT_ATOMS: atom_id res chain seq x y z
N ARG A 1 25.31 10.45 45.36
CA ARG A 1 23.99 10.55 46.03
C ARG A 1 22.96 11.21 45.09
N GLN A 2 23.32 12.29 44.36
CA GLN A 2 22.42 12.98 43.41
C GLN A 2 22.06 12.15 42.16
N MET A 3 22.97 11.31 41.65
CA MET A 3 22.67 10.45 40.49
C MET A 3 21.64 9.36 40.81
N LYS A 4 21.72 8.72 41.99
CA LYS A 4 20.72 7.71 42.45
C LYS A 4 19.33 8.30 42.69
N GLU A 5 19.25 9.59 43.04
CA GLU A 5 17.93 10.26 43.18
C GLU A 5 17.31 10.59 41.82
N LYS A 6 18.13 10.95 40.79
CA LYS A 6 17.63 11.16 39.41
C LYS A 6 17.13 9.86 38.79
N GLU A 7 17.84 8.75 38.96
CA GLU A 7 17.40 7.44 38.50
C GLU A 7 16.09 6.98 39.15
N LYS A 8 15.96 7.14 40.47
CA LYS A 8 14.69 6.85 41.19
C LYS A 8 13.53 7.74 40.72
N LYS A 9 13.77 9.02 40.34
CA LYS A 9 12.74 9.91 39.79
C LYS A 9 12.35 9.50 38.37
N MET A 10 13.30 9.03 37.55
CA MET A 10 13.02 8.53 36.19
C MET A 10 12.25 7.19 36.24
N GLU A 11 12.62 6.28 37.13
CA GLU A 11 11.88 5.01 37.30
C GLU A 11 10.46 5.25 37.83
N LYS A 12 10.28 6.21 38.75
CA LYS A 12 8.93 6.60 39.19
C LYS A 12 8.10 7.22 38.07
N LYS A 13 8.71 8.01 37.17
CA LYS A 13 8.02 8.56 35.99
C LYS A 13 7.66 7.42 35.02
N LYS A 14 8.57 6.50 34.71
CA LYS A 14 8.30 5.33 33.85
C LYS A 14 7.17 4.44 34.40
N LYS A 15 7.16 4.15 35.71
CA LYS A 15 6.08 3.39 36.36
C LYS A 15 4.74 4.13 36.36
N LYS A 16 4.74 5.46 36.49
CA LYS A 16 3.53 6.28 36.40
C LYS A 16 2.97 6.35 34.95
N TRP A 17 3.87 6.34 33.97
CA TRP A 17 3.47 6.25 32.55
C TRP A 17 2.92 4.86 32.18
N LEU A 18 3.56 3.79 32.68
CA LEU A 18 3.09 2.43 32.46
C LEU A 18 1.73 2.17 33.13
N SER A 19 1.48 2.74 34.31
CA SER A 19 0.19 2.63 35.00
C SER A 19 -0.90 3.50 34.37
N LEU A 20 -0.55 4.63 33.73
CA LEU A 20 -1.50 5.39 32.93
C LEU A 20 -1.86 4.64 31.64
N PHE A 21 -0.90 3.98 31.01
CA PHE A 21 -1.12 3.15 29.82
C PHE A 21 -2.03 1.94 30.13
N LEU A 22 -1.83 1.30 31.29
CA LEU A 22 -2.68 0.21 31.74
C LEU A 22 -4.08 0.70 32.19
N ALA A 23 -4.21 1.90 32.73
CA ALA A 23 -5.48 2.47 33.16
C ALA A 23 -6.37 2.89 31.98
N VAL A 24 -5.78 3.31 30.86
CA VAL A 24 -6.53 3.61 29.62
C VAL A 24 -7.06 2.31 28.97
N ILE A 25 -6.29 1.21 29.03
CA ILE A 25 -6.74 -0.11 28.55
C ILE A 25 -7.85 -0.68 29.46
N LEU A 26 -7.81 -0.42 30.77
CA LEU A 26 -8.82 -0.90 31.73
C LEU A 26 -10.09 -0.05 31.77
N ALA A 27 -10.04 1.22 31.37
CA ALA A 27 -11.23 2.07 31.32
C ALA A 27 -12.20 1.71 30.18
N PHE A 28 -11.70 1.02 29.14
CA PHE A 28 -12.56 0.49 28.07
C PHE A 28 -13.02 -0.98 28.31
N ALA A 29 -12.46 -1.67 29.31
CA ALA A 29 -12.88 -3.01 29.69
C ALA A 29 -14.09 -3.07 30.63
N GLY A 30 -14.66 -1.91 30.99
CA GLY A 30 -15.73 -1.78 31.98
C GLY A 30 -17.14 -1.57 31.43
N LEU A 31 -17.39 -1.75 30.13
CA LEU A 31 -18.74 -1.79 29.61
C LEU A 31 -19.30 -3.21 29.73
N PRO A 32 -20.53 -3.41 30.29
CA PRO A 32 -21.10 -4.73 30.44
C PRO A 32 -21.33 -5.34 29.06
N VAL A 33 -20.67 -6.45 28.77
CA VAL A 33 -21.07 -7.34 27.68
C VAL A 33 -22.44 -7.91 28.09
N SER A 34 -23.50 -7.26 27.67
CA SER A 34 -24.82 -7.85 27.72
C SER A 34 -24.83 -9.04 26.77
N LEU A 35 -24.87 -10.23 27.35
CA LEU A 35 -25.15 -11.49 26.69
C LEU A 35 -26.54 -11.36 26.03
N MET A 36 -26.60 -10.91 24.78
CA MET A 36 -27.84 -10.97 24.01
C MET A 36 -27.97 -12.38 23.45
N ALA A 37 -28.96 -13.06 23.99
CA ALA A 37 -29.48 -14.33 23.51
C ALA A 37 -29.81 -14.28 22.00
N ALA A 38 -29.63 -15.41 21.35
CA ALA A 38 -30.05 -15.68 19.98
C ALA A 38 -31.49 -15.19 19.71
N GLY A 39 -31.64 -14.25 18.82
CA GLY A 39 -32.91 -13.75 18.37
C GLY A 39 -32.76 -12.89 17.13
N ASN A 40 -33.22 -13.41 16.00
CA ASN A 40 -33.36 -12.80 14.69
C ASN A 40 -32.04 -12.55 13.94
N ALA A 41 -31.72 -13.44 13.00
CA ALA A 41 -30.89 -13.13 11.86
C ALA A 41 -31.50 -11.90 11.16
N LYS A 42 -30.91 -10.70 11.40
CA LYS A 42 -31.16 -9.55 10.55
C LYS A 42 -30.75 -9.99 9.15
N SER A 43 -31.68 -9.90 8.20
CA SER A 43 -31.36 -9.99 6.78
C SER A 43 -30.12 -9.13 6.54
N GLN A 44 -28.97 -9.75 6.26
CA GLN A 44 -27.78 -9.00 5.89
C GLN A 44 -28.14 -8.26 4.61
N THR A 45 -27.94 -6.96 4.60
CA THR A 45 -28.15 -6.13 3.42
C THR A 45 -27.20 -6.67 2.33
N GLN A 46 -27.76 -7.22 1.25
CA GLN A 46 -26.96 -7.64 0.11
C GLN A 46 -26.68 -6.43 -0.77
N GLU A 47 -25.48 -6.38 -1.29
CA GLU A 47 -25.01 -5.38 -2.23
C GLU A 47 -24.82 -6.02 -3.60
N THR A 48 -24.80 -5.20 -4.65
CA THR A 48 -24.54 -5.66 -6.01
C THR A 48 -23.40 -4.84 -6.61
N THR A 49 -22.35 -5.53 -7.02
CA THR A 49 -21.21 -4.92 -7.71
C THR A 49 -21.24 -5.27 -9.20
N LYS A 50 -21.16 -4.26 -10.06
CA LYS A 50 -20.95 -4.42 -11.51
C LYS A 50 -19.47 -4.51 -11.80
N ILE A 51 -19.05 -5.56 -12.54
CA ILE A 51 -17.67 -5.77 -12.99
C ILE A 51 -17.60 -5.57 -14.51
N LEU A 52 -16.73 -4.67 -14.95
CA LEU A 52 -16.54 -4.35 -16.36
C LEU A 52 -15.45 -5.23 -17.01
N PRO A 53 -15.55 -5.54 -18.29
CA PRO A 53 -14.60 -6.38 -19.00
C PRO A 53 -13.15 -5.89 -18.99
N SER A 54 -12.92 -4.58 -18.86
CA SER A 54 -11.59 -3.96 -18.71
C SER A 54 -10.94 -4.20 -17.35
N GLN A 55 -11.70 -4.61 -16.33
CA GLN A 55 -11.19 -4.91 -14.99
C GLN A 55 -10.48 -6.28 -15.01
N THR A 56 -9.22 -6.30 -15.46
CA THR A 56 -8.40 -7.52 -15.64
C THR A 56 -7.33 -7.70 -14.57
N SER A 57 -7.31 -6.84 -13.55
CA SER A 57 -6.37 -6.91 -12.42
C SER A 57 -7.12 -6.73 -11.10
N GLY A 58 -6.64 -7.44 -10.06
CA GLY A 58 -7.23 -7.41 -8.72
C GLY A 58 -7.25 -8.80 -8.09
N GLU A 59 -7.46 -8.85 -6.78
CA GLU A 59 -7.60 -10.12 -6.05
C GLU A 59 -8.94 -10.81 -6.36
N ILE A 60 -10.00 -10.01 -6.49
CA ILE A 60 -11.35 -10.46 -6.84
C ILE A 60 -12.02 -9.44 -7.77
N ASN A 61 -13.20 -9.79 -8.26
CA ASN A 61 -14.02 -8.94 -9.12
C ASN A 61 -13.28 -8.51 -10.37
N CYS A 62 -12.61 -9.46 -11.01
CA CYS A 62 -11.81 -9.22 -12.21
C CYS A 62 -12.01 -10.30 -13.27
N PHE A 63 -11.85 -9.89 -14.54
CA PHE A 63 -11.84 -10.78 -15.70
C PHE A 63 -10.44 -11.31 -15.98
N SER A 64 -10.38 -12.50 -16.56
CA SER A 64 -9.20 -13.00 -17.27
C SER A 64 -9.62 -13.70 -18.56
N TYR A 65 -8.79 -13.62 -19.59
CA TYR A 65 -9.12 -14.05 -20.94
C TYR A 65 -8.08 -15.04 -21.46
N GLU A 66 -8.54 -16.15 -22.03
CA GLU A 66 -7.69 -17.16 -22.64
C GLU A 66 -8.09 -17.39 -24.10
N SER A 67 -7.10 -17.61 -24.97
CA SER A 67 -7.32 -17.93 -26.37
C SER A 67 -6.12 -18.69 -26.94
N PHE A 68 -6.32 -19.42 -28.04
CA PHE A 68 -5.24 -20.08 -28.75
C PHE A 68 -4.42 -19.10 -29.62
N SER A 69 -3.21 -19.52 -30.01
CA SER A 69 -2.29 -18.71 -30.82
C SER A 69 -2.93 -18.17 -32.11
N GLY A 70 -2.81 -16.87 -32.34
CA GLY A 70 -3.36 -16.16 -33.49
C GLY A 70 -4.80 -15.66 -33.32
N LYS A 71 -5.38 -15.84 -32.14
CA LYS A 71 -6.66 -15.24 -31.74
C LYS A 71 -6.49 -14.48 -30.43
N SER A 72 -7.20 -13.37 -30.29
CA SER A 72 -7.17 -12.57 -29.05
C SER A 72 -8.55 -12.01 -28.74
N TRP A 73 -8.80 -11.79 -27.46
CA TRP A 73 -9.96 -11.06 -26.97
C TRP A 73 -9.76 -9.57 -27.20
N THR A 74 -10.83 -8.90 -27.63
CA THR A 74 -10.94 -7.44 -27.61
C THR A 74 -11.80 -7.06 -26.42
N TYR A 75 -11.36 -6.14 -25.58
CA TYR A 75 -12.11 -5.72 -24.41
C TYR A 75 -11.87 -4.23 -24.06
N ASN A 76 -12.90 -3.62 -23.50
CA ASN A 76 -12.92 -2.26 -22.96
C ASN A 76 -13.98 -2.18 -21.84
N ASP A 77 -14.37 -1.00 -21.42
CA ASP A 77 -15.39 -0.81 -20.36
C ASP A 77 -16.81 -1.20 -20.78
N ASP A 78 -17.09 -1.26 -22.07
CA ASP A 78 -18.41 -1.53 -22.59
C ASP A 78 -18.66 -3.02 -22.88
N GLU A 79 -17.66 -3.71 -23.40
CA GLU A 79 -17.78 -5.13 -23.76
C GLU A 79 -16.42 -5.83 -23.90
N ALA A 80 -16.44 -7.15 -23.82
CA ALA A 80 -15.39 -8.00 -24.37
C ALA A 80 -15.97 -8.99 -25.35
N TYR A 81 -15.20 -9.32 -26.42
CA TYR A 81 -15.57 -10.35 -27.38
C TYR A 81 -14.35 -11.02 -27.99
N ILE A 82 -14.57 -12.25 -28.49
CA ILE A 82 -13.67 -12.96 -29.40
C ILE A 82 -14.48 -13.44 -30.60
N ASP A 83 -13.95 -13.19 -31.82
CA ASP A 83 -14.56 -13.64 -33.08
C ASP A 83 -13.71 -14.72 -33.72
N LEU A 84 -14.24 -15.94 -33.78
CA LEU A 84 -13.57 -17.12 -34.36
C LEU A 84 -13.97 -17.38 -35.82
N GLY A 85 -14.83 -16.56 -36.40
CA GLY A 85 -15.35 -16.73 -37.76
C GLY A 85 -16.38 -17.85 -37.87
N SER A 86 -16.51 -18.42 -39.06
CA SER A 86 -17.60 -19.36 -39.41
C SER A 86 -17.53 -20.73 -38.73
N SER A 87 -16.34 -21.18 -38.32
CA SER A 87 -16.14 -22.42 -37.55
C SER A 87 -14.74 -22.44 -36.97
N ASN A 88 -14.58 -23.03 -35.81
CA ASN A 88 -13.29 -23.26 -35.21
C ASN A 88 -13.32 -24.46 -34.25
N GLU A 89 -12.55 -25.49 -34.58
CA GLU A 89 -12.41 -26.70 -33.75
C GLU A 89 -11.76 -26.41 -32.38
N LYS A 90 -11.03 -25.29 -32.28
CA LYS A 90 -10.37 -24.83 -31.05
C LYS A 90 -11.21 -23.81 -30.28
N ALA A 91 -12.50 -23.70 -30.57
CA ALA A 91 -13.35 -22.70 -29.89
C ALA A 91 -13.32 -22.83 -28.36
N GLU A 92 -13.25 -24.06 -27.84
CA GLU A 92 -13.23 -24.32 -26.41
C GLU A 92 -11.91 -23.92 -25.71
N GLU A 93 -10.84 -23.64 -26.47
CA GLU A 93 -9.61 -23.02 -25.96
C GLU A 93 -9.78 -21.51 -25.73
N CYS A 94 -10.90 -20.91 -26.17
CA CYS A 94 -11.23 -19.52 -26.01
C CYS A 94 -12.31 -19.34 -24.95
N PHE A 95 -11.95 -18.78 -23.81
CA PHE A 95 -12.86 -18.54 -22.72
C PHE A 95 -12.48 -17.29 -21.94
N TYR A 96 -13.42 -16.77 -21.18
CA TYR A 96 -13.11 -15.84 -20.11
C TYR A 96 -13.48 -16.43 -18.75
N ARG A 97 -12.82 -15.95 -17.73
CA ARG A 97 -13.13 -16.23 -16.33
C ARG A 97 -13.40 -14.94 -15.60
N VAL A 98 -14.27 -15.00 -14.60
CA VAL A 98 -14.44 -13.91 -13.64
C VAL A 98 -14.23 -14.48 -12.25
N THR A 99 -13.17 -14.05 -11.58
CA THR A 99 -12.99 -14.33 -10.15
C THR A 99 -13.80 -13.31 -9.36
N PHE A 100 -14.69 -13.77 -8.49
CA PHE A 100 -15.57 -12.91 -7.73
C PHE A 100 -15.78 -13.43 -6.30
N LYS A 101 -16.23 -12.55 -5.44
CA LYS A 101 -16.66 -12.91 -4.08
C LYS A 101 -18.10 -12.51 -3.87
N GLY A 102 -18.94 -13.47 -3.48
CA GLY A 102 -20.36 -13.24 -3.30
C GLY A 102 -21.14 -14.54 -3.21
N ASN A 103 -22.46 -14.44 -3.29
CA ASN A 103 -23.38 -15.58 -3.25
C ASN A 103 -24.25 -15.71 -4.51
N ALA A 104 -24.09 -14.80 -5.47
CA ALA A 104 -24.70 -14.91 -6.80
C ALA A 104 -23.92 -14.13 -7.84
N ILE A 105 -23.99 -14.56 -9.09
CA ILE A 105 -23.44 -13.85 -10.26
C ILE A 105 -24.43 -13.90 -11.42
N GLU A 106 -24.54 -12.81 -12.15
CA GLU A 106 -25.37 -12.68 -13.34
C GLU A 106 -24.54 -12.09 -14.48
N VAL A 107 -24.62 -12.73 -15.66
CA VAL A 107 -23.87 -12.33 -16.85
C VAL A 107 -24.80 -11.59 -17.80
N PHE A 108 -24.37 -10.44 -18.25
CA PHE A 108 -25.06 -9.62 -19.25
C PHE A 108 -24.28 -9.60 -20.56
N ALA A 109 -24.94 -9.95 -21.64
CA ALA A 109 -24.36 -9.98 -22.97
C ALA A 109 -25.35 -9.44 -24.02
N ASN A 110 -24.80 -8.93 -25.11
CA ASN A 110 -25.57 -8.67 -26.30
C ASN A 110 -25.79 -9.99 -27.05
N LYS A 111 -26.96 -10.16 -27.67
CA LYS A 111 -27.17 -11.21 -28.67
C LYS A 111 -27.09 -10.60 -30.07
N SER A 112 -26.66 -11.37 -31.07
CA SER A 112 -26.55 -10.91 -32.46
C SER A 112 -26.53 -12.08 -33.44
N HIS A 113 -26.76 -11.80 -34.73
CA HIS A 113 -26.78 -12.76 -35.82
C HIS A 113 -25.44 -13.48 -36.07
N ASN A 114 -24.35 -12.94 -35.54
CA ASN A 114 -23.00 -13.53 -35.63
C ASN A 114 -22.50 -14.12 -34.31
N HIS A 115 -23.29 -14.06 -33.23
CA HIS A 115 -22.91 -14.64 -31.97
C HIS A 115 -23.13 -16.15 -31.95
N GLY A 116 -22.27 -16.85 -31.17
CA GLY A 116 -22.27 -18.30 -31.03
C GLY A 116 -22.84 -18.77 -29.70
N LYS A 117 -22.59 -20.03 -29.38
CA LYS A 117 -22.96 -20.65 -28.11
C LYS A 117 -21.83 -20.56 -27.09
N VAL A 118 -22.20 -20.37 -25.83
CA VAL A 118 -21.26 -20.26 -24.70
C VAL A 118 -21.73 -21.21 -23.60
N LYS A 119 -20.82 -21.97 -23.03
CA LYS A 119 -21.04 -22.75 -21.81
C LYS A 119 -20.62 -21.97 -20.60
N TYR A 120 -21.51 -21.77 -19.67
CA TYR A 120 -21.28 -21.13 -18.39
C TYR A 120 -21.28 -22.17 -17.27
N ARG A 121 -20.37 -22.02 -16.31
CA ARG A 121 -20.40 -22.70 -15.01
C ARG A 121 -19.71 -21.84 -13.94
N VAL A 122 -20.09 -22.05 -12.70
CA VAL A 122 -19.38 -21.48 -11.55
C VAL A 122 -18.68 -22.63 -10.84
N ASP A 123 -17.39 -22.48 -10.59
CA ASP A 123 -16.49 -23.47 -9.98
C ASP A 123 -16.61 -24.83 -10.71
N ASP A 124 -16.82 -25.90 -9.96
CA ASP A 124 -17.06 -27.25 -10.48
C ASP A 124 -18.56 -27.58 -10.63
N GLY A 125 -19.41 -26.54 -10.67
CA GLY A 125 -20.85 -26.71 -10.80
C GLY A 125 -21.29 -27.17 -12.21
N ALA A 126 -22.60 -27.37 -12.37
CA ALA A 126 -23.20 -27.81 -13.63
C ALA A 126 -22.98 -26.78 -14.75
N GLU A 127 -22.66 -27.29 -15.95
CA GLU A 127 -22.55 -26.47 -17.14
C GLU A 127 -23.92 -26.08 -17.70
N THR A 128 -24.08 -24.85 -18.12
CA THR A 128 -25.27 -24.33 -18.79
C THR A 128 -24.89 -23.82 -20.18
N LEU A 129 -25.46 -24.41 -21.23
CA LEU A 129 -25.26 -23.97 -22.60
C LEU A 129 -26.24 -22.83 -22.92
N VAL A 130 -25.71 -21.70 -23.35
CA VAL A 130 -26.48 -20.52 -23.75
C VAL A 130 -26.19 -20.17 -25.19
N ASP A 131 -27.23 -19.90 -25.98
CA ASP A 131 -27.12 -19.42 -27.34
C ASP A 131 -27.26 -17.89 -27.35
N LEU A 132 -26.20 -17.20 -27.80
CA LEU A 132 -26.15 -15.74 -27.92
C LEU A 132 -26.64 -15.28 -29.31
N TYR A 133 -27.22 -16.18 -30.13
CA TYR A 133 -27.81 -15.80 -31.39
C TYR A 133 -29.12 -15.00 -31.22
N GLU A 134 -29.25 -13.95 -32.03
CA GLU A 134 -30.48 -13.23 -32.29
C GLU A 134 -30.40 -12.65 -33.70
N SER A 135 -31.52 -12.49 -34.40
CA SER A 135 -31.56 -11.99 -35.78
C SER A 135 -30.96 -10.57 -35.97
N SER A 136 -31.08 -9.76 -34.92
CA SER A 136 -30.49 -8.42 -34.85
C SER A 136 -29.79 -8.21 -33.50
N ARG A 137 -28.80 -7.28 -33.44
CA ARG A 137 -28.07 -7.01 -32.21
C ARG A 137 -28.98 -6.41 -31.15
N THR A 138 -28.99 -6.99 -29.97
CA THR A 138 -29.73 -6.51 -28.81
C THR A 138 -28.89 -5.55 -27.97
N THR A 139 -29.52 -4.84 -27.03
CA THR A 139 -28.83 -4.27 -25.87
C THR A 139 -28.41 -5.38 -24.91
N PRO A 140 -27.48 -5.13 -23.98
CA PRO A 140 -27.12 -6.11 -22.97
C PRO A 140 -28.33 -6.63 -22.20
N GLN A 141 -28.47 -7.94 -22.12
CA GLN A 141 -29.51 -8.62 -21.36
C GLN A 141 -28.93 -9.77 -20.56
N SER A 142 -29.60 -10.17 -19.49
CA SER A 142 -29.21 -11.34 -18.69
C SER A 142 -29.22 -12.59 -19.54
N VAL A 143 -28.08 -13.28 -19.59
CA VAL A 143 -27.90 -14.50 -20.39
C VAL A 143 -27.58 -15.72 -19.53
N TYR A 144 -27.02 -15.51 -18.34
CA TYR A 144 -26.72 -16.57 -17.38
C TYR A 144 -26.81 -16.03 -15.96
N LYS A 145 -27.29 -16.87 -15.03
CA LYS A 145 -27.37 -16.55 -13.62
C LYS A 145 -27.04 -17.76 -12.76
N ALA A 146 -26.21 -17.59 -11.77
CA ALA A 146 -25.98 -18.53 -10.68
C ALA A 146 -26.35 -17.87 -9.37
N GLU A 147 -27.23 -18.49 -8.61
CA GLU A 147 -27.76 -18.00 -7.33
C GLU A 147 -27.58 -19.05 -6.24
N ASN A 148 -27.73 -18.61 -4.98
CA ASN A 148 -27.63 -19.48 -3.81
C ASN A 148 -26.27 -20.16 -3.67
N LEU A 149 -25.22 -19.51 -4.13
CA LEU A 149 -23.86 -19.91 -3.83
C LEU A 149 -23.56 -19.65 -2.35
N THR A 150 -22.57 -20.34 -1.80
CA THR A 150 -22.05 -19.96 -0.48
C THR A 150 -21.42 -18.58 -0.57
N GLU A 151 -21.59 -17.73 0.46
CA GLU A 151 -20.85 -16.46 0.48
C GLU A 151 -19.34 -16.74 0.52
N GLY A 152 -18.60 -16.38 -0.51
CA GLY A 152 -17.19 -16.73 -0.64
C GLY A 152 -16.62 -16.36 -2.01
N GLU A 153 -15.38 -16.78 -2.23
CA GLU A 153 -14.70 -16.62 -3.51
C GLU A 153 -15.12 -17.73 -4.48
N HIS A 154 -15.42 -17.34 -5.70
CA HIS A 154 -15.88 -18.20 -6.78
C HIS A 154 -15.24 -17.82 -8.10
N THR A 155 -15.28 -18.73 -9.05
CA THR A 155 -14.86 -18.47 -10.43
C THR A 155 -15.95 -18.85 -11.42
N LEU A 156 -16.45 -17.87 -12.16
CA LEU A 156 -17.27 -18.08 -13.33
C LEU A 156 -16.37 -18.44 -14.53
N TYR A 157 -16.74 -19.46 -15.26
CA TYR A 157 -16.15 -19.84 -16.54
C TYR A 157 -17.17 -19.65 -17.66
N ALA A 158 -16.75 -19.05 -18.76
CA ALA A 158 -17.56 -18.82 -19.95
C ALA A 158 -16.79 -19.32 -21.19
N VAL A 159 -17.04 -20.57 -21.56
CA VAL A 159 -16.27 -21.31 -22.59
C VAL A 159 -17.01 -21.23 -23.92
N THR A 160 -16.34 -20.69 -24.94
CA THR A 160 -16.86 -20.61 -26.31
C THR A 160 -17.06 -22.02 -26.88
N GLN A 161 -18.20 -22.24 -27.53
CA GLN A 161 -18.51 -23.52 -28.17
C GLN A 161 -18.33 -23.43 -29.68
N LYS A 162 -17.98 -24.56 -30.31
CA LYS A 162 -17.80 -24.62 -31.75
C LYS A 162 -19.13 -24.61 -32.54
N GLU A 163 -20.22 -25.04 -31.90
CA GLU A 163 -21.55 -25.00 -32.49
C GLU A 163 -22.05 -23.57 -32.57
N ARG A 164 -22.73 -23.24 -33.64
CA ARG A 164 -23.32 -21.93 -33.90
C ARG A 164 -24.74 -22.03 -34.39
N SER A 165 -25.55 -21.02 -34.10
CA SER A 165 -26.86 -20.82 -34.69
C SER A 165 -26.85 -19.72 -35.75
N GLY A 166 -25.84 -18.84 -35.72
CA GLY A 166 -25.66 -17.70 -36.62
C GLY A 166 -24.56 -17.85 -37.65
N SER A 167 -24.08 -16.72 -38.19
CA SER A 167 -23.08 -16.65 -39.25
C SER A 167 -21.65 -16.89 -38.77
N ALA A 168 -21.35 -16.66 -37.49
CA ALA A 168 -20.03 -16.81 -36.91
C ALA A 168 -20.10 -17.38 -35.47
N VAL A 169 -18.91 -17.68 -34.93
CA VAL A 169 -18.72 -18.12 -33.54
C VAL A 169 -18.12 -16.93 -32.77
N VAL A 170 -19.00 -16.08 -32.24
CA VAL A 170 -18.59 -14.95 -31.39
C VAL A 170 -19.06 -15.20 -29.96
N ASN A 171 -18.13 -15.19 -29.01
CA ASN A 171 -18.42 -15.10 -27.60
C ASN A 171 -18.30 -13.65 -27.16
N GLN A 172 -19.30 -13.14 -26.46
CA GLN A 172 -19.36 -11.75 -26.04
C GLN A 172 -19.90 -11.64 -24.60
N VAL A 173 -19.39 -10.66 -23.85
CA VAL A 173 -19.91 -10.24 -22.55
C VAL A 173 -19.89 -8.72 -22.48
N ALA A 174 -20.96 -8.12 -21.95
CA ALA A 174 -21.03 -6.69 -21.71
C ALA A 174 -20.54 -6.34 -20.30
N TYR A 175 -20.98 -7.09 -19.30
CA TYR A 175 -20.56 -6.99 -17.91
C TYR A 175 -21.10 -8.16 -17.11
N VAL A 176 -20.63 -8.31 -15.87
CA VAL A 176 -21.27 -9.18 -14.89
C VAL A 176 -21.70 -8.39 -13.67
N GLN A 177 -22.70 -8.90 -12.96
CA GLN A 177 -23.14 -8.40 -11.66
C GLN A 177 -22.98 -9.48 -10.61
N VAL A 178 -22.35 -9.13 -9.49
CA VAL A 178 -22.13 -10.01 -8.35
C VAL A 178 -22.96 -9.52 -7.18
N THR A 179 -23.75 -10.40 -6.58
CA THR A 179 -24.46 -10.14 -5.32
C THR A 179 -23.64 -10.70 -4.16
N HIS A 180 -23.42 -9.88 -3.14
CA HIS A 180 -22.55 -10.20 -2.01
C HIS A 180 -22.98 -9.50 -0.73
N SER A 181 -22.54 -10.01 0.41
CA SER A 181 -22.55 -9.27 1.66
C SER A 181 -21.55 -8.12 1.63
N PRO A 182 -21.75 -7.03 2.39
CA PRO A 182 -20.77 -5.93 2.43
C PRO A 182 -19.36 -6.43 2.73
N TYR A 183 -18.39 -6.03 1.90
CA TYR A 183 -16.98 -6.38 2.10
C TYR A 183 -16.39 -5.51 3.20
N ILE A 184 -16.36 -6.02 4.43
CA ILE A 184 -15.79 -5.31 5.57
C ILE A 184 -14.28 -5.59 5.63
N ALA A 185 -13.49 -4.56 5.78
CA ALA A 185 -12.04 -4.70 5.97
C ALA A 185 -11.74 -5.53 7.22
N LYS A 186 -10.79 -6.45 7.08
CA LYS A 186 -10.32 -7.30 8.19
C LYS A 186 -9.21 -6.62 8.99
N ASP A 187 -8.51 -5.70 8.36
CA ASP A 187 -7.44 -4.90 8.97
C ASP A 187 -7.30 -3.58 8.22
N PHE A 188 -6.72 -2.58 8.89
CA PHE A 188 -6.26 -1.35 8.28
C PHE A 188 -4.93 -0.90 8.90
N LYS A 189 -4.14 -0.18 8.12
CA LYS A 189 -2.86 0.40 8.52
C LYS A 189 -2.91 1.90 8.28
N LEU A 190 -2.48 2.70 9.27
CA LEU A 190 -2.20 4.12 9.05
C LEU A 190 -0.91 4.25 8.23
N GLU A 191 -0.91 5.11 7.23
CA GLU A 191 0.26 5.30 6.36
C GLU A 191 1.42 5.95 7.13
N ASP A 192 1.09 6.80 8.12
CA ASP A 192 2.09 7.45 8.96
C ASP A 192 2.01 6.96 10.40
N GLN A 193 3.15 6.65 11.00
CA GLN A 193 3.29 6.26 12.41
C GLN A 193 3.16 7.46 13.34
N GLY A 194 3.52 8.63 12.85
CA GLY A 194 3.45 9.89 13.55
C GLY A 194 3.62 11.09 12.64
N ILE A 195 3.21 12.25 13.12
CA ILE A 195 3.34 13.53 12.44
C ILE A 195 3.86 14.60 13.40
N SER A 196 4.52 15.61 12.83
CA SER A 196 4.99 16.79 13.55
C SER A 196 4.43 18.04 12.87
N LEU A 197 3.56 18.77 13.54
CA LEU A 197 2.85 19.93 13.03
C LEU A 197 3.26 21.18 13.79
N SER A 198 3.34 22.33 13.11
CA SER A 198 3.37 23.62 13.78
C SER A 198 1.96 24.00 14.25
N VAL A 199 1.88 24.79 15.34
CA VAL A 199 0.58 25.31 15.80
C VAL A 199 -0.18 25.95 14.64
N GLY A 200 -1.45 25.58 14.48
CA GLY A 200 -2.35 26.03 13.41
C GLY A 200 -2.32 25.18 12.14
N GLN A 201 -1.37 24.27 11.96
CA GLN A 201 -1.35 23.37 10.81
C GLN A 201 -2.38 22.23 10.96
N SER A 202 -2.82 21.70 9.82
CA SER A 202 -3.72 20.55 9.75
C SER A 202 -3.13 19.45 8.88
N TYR A 203 -3.54 18.20 9.15
CA TYR A 203 -3.11 17.00 8.46
C TYR A 203 -4.28 16.03 8.32
N ALA A 204 -4.53 15.54 7.11
CA ALA A 204 -5.54 14.50 6.86
C ALA A 204 -4.92 13.11 7.04
N ILE A 205 -5.49 12.29 7.89
CA ILE A 205 -5.02 10.92 8.13
C ILE A 205 -5.29 10.07 6.90
N SER A 206 -4.23 9.40 6.41
CA SER A 206 -4.30 8.42 5.33
C SER A 206 -4.14 7.01 5.87
N TYR A 207 -4.88 6.07 5.30
CA TYR A 207 -4.81 4.65 5.68
C TYR A 207 -5.11 3.75 4.48
N SER A 208 -4.53 2.56 4.50
CA SER A 208 -4.85 1.44 3.63
C SER A 208 -5.52 0.33 4.42
N TYR A 209 -6.28 -0.53 3.76
CA TYR A 209 -7.01 -1.62 4.42
C TYR A 209 -6.93 -2.93 3.65
N THR A 210 -7.13 -4.02 4.36
CA THR A 210 -7.03 -5.39 3.84
C THR A 210 -8.34 -6.15 4.07
N PRO A 211 -8.89 -6.80 3.04
CA PRO A 211 -8.45 -6.75 1.65
C PRO A 211 -8.75 -5.37 1.00
N SER A 212 -8.02 -5.03 -0.09
CA SER A 212 -8.10 -3.71 -0.73
C SER A 212 -9.46 -3.38 -1.36
N TYR A 213 -10.24 -4.39 -1.67
CA TYR A 213 -11.60 -4.29 -2.22
C TYR A 213 -12.69 -4.10 -1.15
N ALA A 214 -12.33 -4.12 0.14
CA ALA A 214 -13.27 -3.92 1.24
C ALA A 214 -13.61 -2.43 1.45
N THR A 215 -14.51 -2.14 2.36
CA THR A 215 -14.88 -0.78 2.78
C THR A 215 -14.61 -0.58 4.26
N LEU A 216 -14.27 0.65 4.62
CA LEU A 216 -14.17 1.15 5.99
C LEU A 216 -14.97 2.45 6.07
N ASP A 217 -16.28 2.35 6.20
CA ASP A 217 -17.24 3.47 6.23
C ASP A 217 -17.64 3.89 7.65
N ASP A 218 -17.09 3.24 8.66
CA ASP A 218 -17.40 3.45 10.08
C ASP A 218 -16.19 3.96 10.90
N MET A 219 -15.23 4.60 10.22
CA MET A 219 -14.05 5.13 10.89
C MET A 219 -14.43 6.23 11.89
N THR A 220 -13.86 6.12 13.07
CA THR A 220 -13.97 7.11 14.15
C THR A 220 -12.59 7.50 14.66
N TYR A 221 -12.47 8.72 15.12
CA TYR A 221 -11.19 9.27 15.55
C TYR A 221 -11.31 9.92 16.93
N ALA A 222 -10.29 9.75 17.76
CA ALA A 222 -10.20 10.39 19.08
C ALA A 222 -8.77 10.87 19.34
N ALA A 223 -8.65 12.02 20.00
CA ALA A 223 -7.38 12.58 20.46
C ALA A 223 -7.23 12.37 21.96
N SER A 224 -6.05 11.95 22.41
CA SER A 224 -5.74 11.78 23.84
C SER A 224 -5.69 13.10 24.60
N ASP A 225 -5.35 14.20 23.91
CA ASP A 225 -5.35 15.56 24.44
C ASP A 225 -5.84 16.56 23.38
N THR A 226 -7.10 16.96 23.50
CA THR A 226 -7.75 17.89 22.57
C THR A 226 -7.29 19.33 22.71
N THR A 227 -6.51 19.66 23.76
CA THR A 227 -5.86 20.96 23.91
C THR A 227 -4.58 21.08 23.10
N VAL A 228 -3.89 19.95 22.86
CA VAL A 228 -2.69 19.88 22.02
C VAL A 228 -3.08 19.70 20.56
N ALA A 229 -3.90 18.71 20.23
CA ALA A 229 -4.40 18.45 18.89
C ALA A 229 -5.84 17.95 18.91
N SER A 230 -6.66 18.38 17.98
CA SER A 230 -8.00 17.83 17.78
C SER A 230 -8.07 17.07 16.46
N VAL A 231 -9.01 16.15 16.35
CA VAL A 231 -9.30 15.43 15.12
C VAL A 231 -10.80 15.52 14.81
N SER A 232 -11.13 15.80 13.57
CA SER A 232 -12.52 15.85 13.07
C SER A 232 -13.03 14.46 12.65
N THR A 233 -14.31 14.35 12.37
CA THR A 233 -14.96 13.09 11.96
C THR A 233 -14.46 12.56 10.61
N ASP A 234 -13.89 13.40 9.77
CA ASP A 234 -13.27 13.04 8.48
C ASP A 234 -11.79 12.66 8.61
N GLY A 235 -11.24 12.63 9.84
CA GLY A 235 -9.84 12.28 10.09
C GLY A 235 -8.85 13.45 9.93
N THR A 236 -9.32 14.70 9.83
CA THR A 236 -8.42 15.86 9.78
C THR A 236 -7.94 16.24 11.19
N VAL A 237 -6.64 16.11 11.42
CA VAL A 237 -5.95 16.54 12.66
C VAL A 237 -5.64 18.01 12.57
N THR A 238 -5.89 18.77 13.62
CA THR A 238 -5.53 20.21 13.74
C THR A 238 -4.68 20.45 14.98
N ALA A 239 -3.49 20.99 14.80
CA ALA A 239 -2.53 21.34 15.84
C ALA A 239 -2.96 22.63 16.55
N LYS A 240 -3.07 22.62 17.89
CA LYS A 240 -3.58 23.77 18.67
C LYS A 240 -2.54 24.40 19.60
N LYS A 241 -1.76 23.58 20.30
CA LYS A 241 -0.79 24.02 21.29
C LYS A 241 0.38 23.04 21.30
N SER A 242 1.60 23.55 21.52
CA SER A 242 2.79 22.73 21.63
C SER A 242 2.66 21.63 22.69
N GLY A 243 3.12 20.42 22.33
CA GLY A 243 3.00 19.21 23.15
C GLY A 243 2.87 17.97 22.28
N THR A 244 2.54 16.86 22.89
CA THR A 244 2.33 15.58 22.21
C THR A 244 0.94 15.04 22.51
N ALA A 245 0.23 14.61 21.50
CA ALA A 245 -1.04 13.89 21.59
C ALA A 245 -0.97 12.58 20.80
N VAL A 246 -1.85 11.64 21.12
CA VAL A 246 -2.03 10.41 20.36
C VAL A 246 -3.42 10.44 19.74
N ILE A 247 -3.48 10.27 18.42
CA ILE A 247 -4.74 10.08 17.72
C ILE A 247 -5.00 8.57 17.62
N THR A 248 -6.19 8.16 18.00
CA THR A 248 -6.69 6.79 17.82
C THR A 248 -7.71 6.79 16.71
N ALA A 249 -7.46 6.02 15.67
CA ALA A 249 -8.40 5.71 14.59
C ALA A 249 -8.99 4.32 14.84
N SER A 250 -10.31 4.17 14.76
CA SER A 250 -11.01 2.92 15.08
C SER A 250 -12.11 2.64 14.08
N SER A 251 -12.28 1.35 13.73
CA SER A 251 -13.45 0.82 13.03
C SER A 251 -14.14 -0.20 13.95
N GLN A 252 -15.42 0.03 14.24
CA GLN A 252 -16.21 -0.88 15.07
C GLN A 252 -16.57 -2.16 14.28
N LYS A 253 -16.87 -2.03 12.98
CA LYS A 253 -17.19 -3.17 12.10
C LYS A 253 -16.02 -4.12 11.97
N ALA A 254 -14.79 -3.59 11.80
CA ALA A 254 -13.57 -4.41 11.77
C ALA A 254 -13.09 -4.84 13.17
N GLY A 255 -13.52 -4.19 14.24
CA GLY A 255 -13.07 -4.44 15.61
C GLY A 255 -11.61 -4.03 15.83
N ILE A 256 -11.10 -3.05 15.12
CA ILE A 256 -9.68 -2.68 15.08
C ILE A 256 -9.49 -1.22 15.44
N SER A 257 -8.39 -0.94 16.15
CA SER A 257 -7.91 0.41 16.43
C SER A 257 -6.43 0.52 16.10
N ARG A 258 -6.03 1.69 15.58
CA ARG A 258 -4.63 2.06 15.31
C ARG A 258 -4.37 3.44 15.89
N THR A 259 -3.12 3.69 16.24
CA THR A 259 -2.70 4.96 16.86
C THR A 259 -1.61 5.64 16.05
N MET A 260 -1.61 6.95 16.06
CA MET A 260 -0.60 7.80 15.46
C MET A 260 -0.18 8.86 16.48
N GLU A 261 1.13 9.09 16.65
CA GLU A 261 1.65 10.18 17.48
C GLU A 261 1.55 11.51 16.74
N VAL A 262 1.08 12.54 17.42
CA VAL A 262 1.07 13.92 16.93
C VAL A 262 1.92 14.79 17.84
N GLU A 263 3.05 15.22 17.35
CA GLU A 263 3.87 16.25 17.97
C GLU A 263 3.46 17.61 17.44
N VAL A 264 3.08 18.51 18.33
CA VAL A 264 2.80 19.90 17.97
C VAL A 264 3.94 20.77 18.50
N ARG A 265 4.57 21.52 17.61
CA ARG A 265 5.69 22.42 17.93
C ARG A 265 5.28 23.87 17.75
N GLU A 266 5.90 24.74 18.52
CA GLU A 266 5.89 26.17 18.23
C GLU A 266 6.62 26.45 16.90
N GLN A 267 6.35 27.61 16.31
CA GLN A 267 7.11 28.05 15.13
C GLN A 267 8.59 28.27 15.52
N GLY A 268 9.49 27.70 14.74
CA GLY A 268 10.94 27.78 14.98
C GLY A 268 11.70 26.83 14.07
N ASN A 269 13.04 26.94 14.12
CA ASN A 269 13.91 26.07 13.33
C ASN A 269 13.83 24.63 13.84
N THR A 270 13.52 23.70 12.97
CA THR A 270 13.40 22.28 13.31
C THR A 270 14.04 21.42 12.22
N LEU A 271 14.94 20.50 12.60
CA LEU A 271 15.34 19.41 11.74
C LEU A 271 14.38 18.25 11.96
N GLY A 272 13.52 18.00 10.99
CA GLY A 272 12.63 16.85 10.93
C GLY A 272 13.29 15.68 10.19
N GLY A 273 12.62 14.55 10.18
CA GLY A 273 13.04 13.41 9.34
C GLY A 273 12.03 12.28 9.44
N THR A 274 11.94 11.49 8.40
CA THR A 274 11.00 10.39 8.28
C THR A 274 11.58 9.27 7.42
N VAL A 275 11.37 8.03 7.82
CA VAL A 275 11.62 6.88 6.94
C VAL A 275 10.52 6.85 5.90
N THR A 276 10.88 6.56 4.66
CA THR A 276 10.00 6.67 3.49
C THR A 276 10.18 5.49 2.53
N ASP A 277 9.33 5.42 1.52
CA ASP A 277 9.45 4.46 0.43
C ASP A 277 10.63 4.82 -0.50
N HIS A 278 11.59 3.91 -0.62
CA HIS A 278 12.77 4.06 -1.45
C HIS A 278 12.52 3.95 -2.97
N ASN A 279 11.29 3.63 -3.39
CA ASN A 279 10.90 3.65 -4.82
C ASN A 279 10.35 5.02 -5.25
N THR A 280 10.28 5.97 -4.34
CA THR A 280 9.73 7.30 -4.58
C THR A 280 10.83 8.35 -4.55
N GLN A 281 10.89 9.22 -5.55
CA GLN A 281 11.82 10.35 -5.54
C GLN A 281 11.30 11.49 -4.67
N TYR A 282 12.12 11.94 -3.72
CA TYR A 282 11.80 13.02 -2.78
C TYR A 282 12.49 14.31 -3.21
N THR A 283 11.81 15.09 -4.03
CA THR A 283 12.25 16.41 -4.49
C THR A 283 11.70 17.53 -3.62
N GLN A 284 12.19 18.76 -3.79
CA GLN A 284 11.75 19.93 -3.01
C GLN A 284 10.26 20.23 -3.17
N LYS A 285 9.64 19.85 -4.29
CA LYS A 285 8.18 19.99 -4.52
C LYS A 285 7.33 19.26 -3.48
N ARG A 286 7.87 18.23 -2.84
CA ARG A 286 7.18 17.43 -1.82
C ARG A 286 7.45 17.92 -0.38
N PHE A 287 8.12 19.07 -0.21
CA PHE A 287 8.49 19.58 1.11
C PHE A 287 7.30 19.67 2.07
N ALA A 288 6.21 20.29 1.66
CA ALA A 288 5.03 20.46 2.51
C ALA A 288 4.39 19.13 2.94
N GLU A 289 4.42 18.11 2.07
CA GLU A 289 3.88 16.77 2.36
C GLU A 289 4.80 15.99 3.31
N VAL A 290 6.11 16.01 3.03
CA VAL A 290 7.08 15.14 3.71
C VAL A 290 7.54 15.71 5.04
N SER A 291 7.70 17.03 5.14
CA SER A 291 8.23 17.70 6.35
C SER A 291 7.35 17.53 7.60
N VAL A 292 6.09 17.16 7.42
CA VAL A 292 5.18 16.88 8.54
C VAL A 292 5.22 15.43 9.01
N LYS A 293 5.78 14.50 8.22
CA LYS A 293 5.83 13.06 8.55
C LYS A 293 6.88 12.77 9.62
N LYS A 294 6.59 11.82 10.50
CA LYS A 294 7.46 11.41 11.62
C LYS A 294 7.49 9.89 11.76
N ASN A 295 7.74 9.18 10.66
CA ASN A 295 7.96 7.74 10.71
C ASN A 295 9.38 7.46 11.20
N ARG A 296 9.53 6.88 12.38
CA ARG A 296 10.81 6.70 13.06
C ARG A 296 11.32 5.27 13.04
N SER A 297 10.58 4.34 12.47
CA SER A 297 10.96 2.94 12.43
C SER A 297 10.57 2.25 11.14
N GLU A 298 11.38 1.25 10.75
CA GLU A 298 11.11 0.39 9.60
C GLU A 298 11.54 -1.04 9.88
N THR A 299 10.85 -1.99 9.24
CA THR A 299 11.22 -3.40 9.23
C THR A 299 11.58 -3.83 7.81
N LEU A 300 12.80 -4.31 7.64
CA LEU A 300 13.36 -4.75 6.38
C LEU A 300 13.59 -6.27 6.40
N THR A 301 13.63 -6.88 5.23
CA THR A 301 13.98 -8.29 5.06
C THR A 301 15.13 -8.41 4.08
N ALA A 302 16.12 -9.23 4.42
CA ALA A 302 17.27 -9.51 3.56
C ALA A 302 17.69 -10.98 3.66
N TRP A 303 18.39 -11.47 2.65
CA TRP A 303 19.12 -12.73 2.71
C TRP A 303 20.54 -12.53 3.22
N LYS A 304 21.25 -13.63 3.50
CA LYS A 304 22.71 -13.57 3.72
C LYS A 304 23.40 -13.22 2.40
N ASN A 305 24.51 -12.53 2.46
CA ASN A 305 25.24 -12.03 1.29
C ASN A 305 24.45 -11.06 0.40
N ASP A 306 23.47 -10.37 0.99
CA ASP A 306 22.51 -9.49 0.33
C ASP A 306 22.53 -8.09 0.95
N ARG A 307 21.74 -7.18 0.42
CA ARG A 307 21.57 -5.81 0.91
C ARG A 307 20.08 -5.50 1.08
N ALA A 308 19.71 -5.03 2.26
CA ALA A 308 18.44 -4.35 2.44
C ALA A 308 18.64 -2.85 2.28
N VAL A 309 17.66 -2.16 1.75
CA VAL A 309 17.72 -0.72 1.51
C VAL A 309 16.50 -0.03 2.11
N SER A 310 16.71 1.22 2.51
CA SER A 310 15.67 2.13 3.02
C SER A 310 15.99 3.54 2.54
N GLU A 311 15.02 4.42 2.54
CA GLU A 311 15.23 5.84 2.34
C GLU A 311 14.77 6.63 3.56
N LEU A 312 15.66 7.48 4.06
CA LEU A 312 15.39 8.45 5.10
C LEU A 312 15.35 9.84 4.46
N VAL A 313 14.31 10.63 4.69
CA VAL A 313 14.26 12.02 4.23
C VAL A 313 14.33 12.95 5.42
N LEU A 314 15.36 13.78 5.48
CA LEU A 314 15.49 14.86 6.44
C LEU A 314 14.83 16.12 5.89
N SER A 315 14.26 16.95 6.76
CA SER A 315 13.60 18.21 6.42
C SER A 315 14.08 19.33 7.35
N ALA A 316 14.76 20.33 6.80
CA ALA A 316 15.11 21.54 7.53
C ALA A 316 13.94 22.54 7.45
N ILE A 317 13.33 22.85 8.58
CA ILE A 317 12.13 23.69 8.65
C ILE A 317 12.49 25.01 9.31
N GLY A 318 12.30 26.11 8.61
CA GLY A 318 12.44 27.48 9.13
C GLY A 318 13.86 27.97 9.33
N GLY A 319 14.90 27.13 9.22
CA GLY A 319 16.30 27.52 9.39
C GLY A 319 17.29 26.52 8.81
N ASP A 320 18.51 26.98 8.56
CA ASP A 320 19.66 26.16 8.11
C ASP A 320 20.15 25.25 9.25
N PHE A 321 20.59 24.02 8.88
CA PHE A 321 21.27 23.09 9.78
C PHE A 321 22.66 22.77 9.24
N THR A 322 23.69 22.90 10.10
CA THR A 322 25.08 22.69 9.74
C THR A 322 25.63 21.41 10.38
N ASN A 323 26.66 20.83 9.76
CA ASN A 323 27.30 19.60 10.20
C ASN A 323 26.31 18.44 10.42
N VAL A 324 25.30 18.31 9.56
CA VAL A 324 24.33 17.21 9.65
C VAL A 324 25.06 15.91 9.34
N ALA A 325 25.16 15.04 10.33
CA ALA A 325 25.84 13.76 10.26
C ALA A 325 24.93 12.61 10.66
N ILE A 326 25.18 11.43 10.09
CA ILE A 326 24.40 10.21 10.36
C ILE A 326 25.38 9.11 10.80
N GLN A 327 25.05 8.46 11.92
CA GLN A 327 25.81 7.33 12.45
C GLN A 327 24.89 6.16 12.73
N ALA A 328 25.34 4.95 12.38
CA ALA A 328 24.63 3.71 12.68
C ALA A 328 25.22 3.04 13.95
N SER A 329 24.37 2.38 14.69
CA SER A 329 24.80 1.41 15.70
C SER A 329 24.98 0.02 15.08
N ASP A 330 25.59 -0.90 15.81
CA ASP A 330 25.63 -2.31 15.42
C ASP A 330 24.19 -2.87 15.27
N LEU A 331 24.01 -3.78 14.33
CA LEU A 331 22.79 -4.58 14.26
C LEU A 331 22.92 -5.75 15.24
N THR A 332 21.99 -5.86 16.18
CA THR A 332 22.05 -6.90 17.21
C THR A 332 20.67 -7.51 17.52
N ASP A 333 20.66 -8.82 17.86
CA ASP A 333 19.51 -9.50 18.47
C ASP A 333 19.73 -9.73 19.98
N GLY A 334 20.73 -9.07 20.57
CA GLY A 334 21.17 -9.23 21.95
C GLY A 334 22.25 -10.31 22.15
N LYS A 335 22.43 -11.22 21.19
CA LYS A 335 23.47 -12.30 21.24
C LYS A 335 24.36 -12.31 20.02
N LYS A 336 23.79 -12.01 18.85
CA LYS A 336 24.47 -11.96 17.56
C LYS A 336 24.65 -10.50 17.15
N LYS A 337 25.69 -10.25 16.41
CA LYS A 337 26.07 -8.91 15.99
C LYS A 337 26.51 -8.90 14.53
N ILE A 338 26.06 -7.88 13.79
CA ILE A 338 26.61 -7.43 12.52
C ILE A 338 27.14 -6.02 12.79
N ALA A 339 28.42 -5.78 12.52
CA ALA A 339 29.06 -4.52 12.88
C ALA A 339 28.45 -3.32 12.11
N ALA A 340 28.46 -2.16 12.74
CA ALA A 340 27.89 -0.91 12.19
C ALA A 340 28.51 -0.49 10.85
N GLU A 341 29.73 -0.92 10.55
CA GLU A 341 30.40 -0.69 9.25
C GLU A 341 29.67 -1.30 8.05
N ASN A 342 28.75 -2.24 8.30
CA ASN A 342 27.89 -2.82 7.29
C ASN A 342 26.61 -1.96 7.04
N VAL A 343 26.47 -0.83 7.71
CA VAL A 343 25.38 0.12 7.47
C VAL A 343 25.96 1.39 6.91
N THR A 344 25.52 1.77 5.71
CA THR A 344 25.91 3.03 5.10
C THR A 344 24.71 3.95 4.96
N ALA A 345 24.89 5.23 5.28
CA ALA A 345 23.92 6.29 5.04
C ALA A 345 24.57 7.31 4.11
N THR A 346 24.05 7.41 2.89
CA THR A 346 24.61 8.25 1.84
C THR A 346 23.61 9.34 1.47
N PHE A 347 24.00 10.60 1.59
CA PHE A 347 23.15 11.71 1.17
C PHE A 347 22.92 11.67 -0.34
N ILE A 348 21.69 11.89 -0.75
CA ILE A 348 21.28 11.91 -2.16
C ILE A 348 21.32 13.36 -2.64
N ARG A 349 21.98 13.60 -3.75
CA ARG A 349 22.02 14.88 -4.44
C ARG A 349 20.95 14.95 -5.52
N SER A 350 20.21 16.04 -5.53
CA SER A 350 19.27 16.34 -6.62
C SER A 350 20.00 16.84 -7.86
N THR A 351 19.49 16.49 -9.01
CA THR A 351 19.89 17.01 -10.33
C THR A 351 18.65 17.40 -11.13
N LYS A 352 18.86 18.11 -12.24
CA LYS A 352 17.78 18.37 -13.18
C LYS A 352 17.81 17.32 -14.29
N ALA A 353 16.76 16.53 -14.37
CA ALA A 353 16.58 15.50 -15.38
C ALA A 353 15.40 15.86 -16.31
N TYR A 354 15.45 15.37 -17.55
CA TYR A 354 14.30 15.46 -18.43
C TYR A 354 13.22 14.48 -18.00
N VAL A 355 12.00 14.96 -17.85
CA VAL A 355 10.84 14.09 -17.68
C VAL A 355 10.45 13.58 -19.06
N TYR A 356 10.99 12.45 -19.47
CA TYR A 356 10.45 11.70 -20.58
C TYR A 356 9.18 11.00 -20.12
N GLY A 357 8.01 11.58 -20.40
CA GLY A 357 6.83 10.76 -20.54
C GLY A 357 7.11 9.76 -21.68
N TYR A 358 6.81 8.49 -21.46
CA TYR A 358 6.85 7.47 -22.52
C TYR A 358 5.87 7.91 -23.61
N ILE A 359 6.37 8.63 -24.61
CA ILE A 359 5.59 9.00 -25.79
C ILE A 359 5.99 8.01 -26.87
N TYR A 360 5.14 7.03 -27.13
CA TYR A 360 5.19 6.24 -28.33
C TYR A 360 4.85 7.17 -29.50
N GLY A 361 5.86 7.65 -30.23
CA GLY A 361 5.70 8.49 -31.42
C GLY A 361 6.89 9.45 -31.64
N ASN A 362 6.99 10.01 -32.85
CA ASN A 362 8.10 10.87 -33.28
C ASN A 362 8.08 12.29 -32.67
N ASP A 363 7.19 12.61 -31.78
CA ASP A 363 7.04 13.91 -31.15
C ASP A 363 7.64 13.93 -29.75
N VAL A 364 8.95 13.71 -29.64
CA VAL A 364 9.70 14.00 -28.41
C VAL A 364 9.87 15.51 -28.32
N PRO A 365 9.26 16.22 -27.35
CA PRO A 365 9.48 17.66 -27.20
C PRO A 365 10.97 17.94 -27.07
N ALA A 366 11.45 18.99 -27.74
CA ALA A 366 12.83 19.41 -27.61
C ALA A 366 13.16 19.61 -26.12
N ALA A 367 14.35 19.15 -25.71
CA ALA A 367 14.86 19.30 -24.35
C ALA A 367 15.05 20.80 -24.02
N THR A 368 14.07 21.42 -23.38
CA THR A 368 14.13 22.81 -22.90
C THR A 368 14.32 22.83 -21.38
N GLU A 369 14.79 23.96 -20.82
CA GLU A 369 14.87 24.11 -19.35
C GLU A 369 13.51 23.96 -18.67
N GLU A 370 12.41 24.29 -19.37
CA GLU A 370 11.03 24.15 -18.87
C GLU A 370 10.60 22.68 -18.73
N ASN A 371 11.20 21.77 -19.52
CA ASN A 371 10.91 20.34 -19.49
C ASN A 371 11.83 19.57 -18.53
N ARG A 372 12.66 20.26 -17.75
CA ARG A 372 13.51 19.65 -16.73
C ARG A 372 12.78 19.64 -15.38
N ALA A 373 12.71 18.45 -14.78
CA ALA A 373 12.29 18.30 -13.39
C ALA A 373 13.48 17.99 -12.49
N GLU A 374 13.36 18.35 -11.24
CA GLU A 374 14.29 17.91 -10.21
C GLU A 374 14.14 16.39 -10.00
N ALA A 375 15.25 15.67 -10.00
CA ALA A 375 15.35 14.26 -9.67
C ALA A 375 16.38 14.09 -8.55
N SER A 376 16.01 13.37 -7.50
CA SER A 376 16.88 13.04 -6.35
C SER A 376 17.35 11.59 -6.51
N ASP A 377 18.44 11.38 -7.26
CA ASP A 377 18.89 10.04 -7.67
C ASP A 377 20.42 9.84 -7.64
N ILE A 378 21.20 10.87 -7.28
CA ILE A 378 22.66 10.75 -7.25
C ILE A 378 23.13 10.47 -5.83
N LEU A 379 23.63 9.26 -5.56
CA LEU A 379 24.32 8.96 -4.32
C LEU A 379 25.62 9.81 -4.26
N TRP A 380 25.69 10.69 -3.27
CA TRP A 380 26.74 11.73 -3.24
C TRP A 380 27.82 11.44 -2.21
N GLN A 381 27.52 11.64 -0.91
CA GLN A 381 28.52 11.46 0.15
C GLN A 381 27.88 11.05 1.47
N SER A 382 28.71 10.41 2.35
CA SER A 382 28.32 10.04 3.71
C SER A 382 28.95 10.93 4.78
N THR A 383 29.78 11.91 4.41
CA THR A 383 30.36 12.90 5.31
C THR A 383 29.35 13.98 5.69
N PRO A 384 29.49 14.68 6.81
CA PRO A 384 28.56 15.73 7.23
C PRO A 384 28.33 16.76 6.13
N ILE A 385 27.08 17.24 6.04
CA ILE A 385 26.63 18.27 5.10
C ILE A 385 25.85 19.37 5.82
N ASP A 386 25.67 20.50 5.14
CA ASP A 386 24.74 21.54 5.55
C ASP A 386 23.44 21.38 4.78
N ILE A 387 22.29 21.51 5.46
CA ILE A 387 20.95 21.47 4.87
C ILE A 387 20.32 22.85 4.99
N LYS A 388 19.88 23.40 3.88
CA LYS A 388 19.28 24.74 3.80
C LYS A 388 17.84 24.74 4.33
N ALA A 389 17.43 25.90 4.87
CA ALA A 389 16.07 26.12 5.33
C ALA A 389 15.04 25.76 4.27
N ASP A 390 13.95 25.18 4.72
CA ASP A 390 12.77 24.79 3.92
C ASP A 390 13.11 23.86 2.74
N THR A 391 14.10 22.95 2.97
CA THR A 391 14.50 21.94 2.00
C THR A 391 14.42 20.51 2.55
N LEU A 392 14.23 19.55 1.63
CA LEU A 392 14.37 18.13 1.89
C LEU A 392 15.79 17.67 1.55
N GLN A 393 16.29 16.75 2.35
CA GLN A 393 17.54 16.04 2.10
C GLN A 393 17.30 14.53 2.19
N PRO A 394 17.11 13.86 1.05
CA PRO A 394 17.02 12.40 1.01
C PRO A 394 18.35 11.75 1.33
N VAL A 395 18.28 10.57 1.95
CA VAL A 395 19.41 9.76 2.39
C VAL A 395 19.15 8.30 2.05
N TRP A 396 19.99 7.71 1.25
CA TRP A 396 19.98 6.28 0.97
C TRP A 396 20.65 5.52 2.13
N VAL A 397 19.90 4.60 2.72
CA VAL A 397 20.39 3.75 3.81
C VAL A 397 20.51 2.33 3.30
N GLU A 398 21.70 1.75 3.38
CA GLU A 398 21.98 0.39 2.96
C GLU A 398 22.48 -0.45 4.13
N PHE A 399 21.93 -1.64 4.28
CA PHE A 399 22.30 -2.65 5.26
C PHE A 399 22.90 -3.84 4.53
N ALA A 400 24.22 -3.92 4.45
CA ALA A 400 24.96 -5.04 3.84
C ALA A 400 24.96 -6.23 4.83
N ILE A 401 24.35 -7.33 4.44
CA ILE A 401 24.27 -8.53 5.28
C ILE A 401 25.40 -9.48 4.93
N PRO A 402 26.41 -9.68 5.80
CA PRO A 402 27.51 -10.58 5.52
C PRO A 402 27.02 -12.01 5.25
N LYS A 403 27.73 -12.73 4.37
CA LYS A 403 27.51 -14.16 4.11
C LYS A 403 27.55 -15.00 5.39
N THR A 404 28.39 -14.61 6.36
CA THR A 404 28.57 -15.27 7.64
C THR A 404 27.48 -14.93 8.67
N ALA A 405 26.58 -13.98 8.36
CA ALA A 405 25.51 -13.60 9.26
C ALA A 405 24.61 -14.81 9.58
N LYS A 406 24.12 -14.88 10.78
CA LYS A 406 23.15 -15.91 11.18
C LYS A 406 21.74 -15.38 10.92
N SER A 407 20.83 -16.25 10.50
CA SER A 407 19.42 -15.88 10.39
C SER A 407 18.85 -15.42 11.74
N GLY A 408 17.95 -14.47 11.70
CA GLY A 408 17.35 -13.87 12.90
C GLY A 408 16.90 -12.43 12.64
N THR A 409 16.33 -11.83 13.67
CA THR A 409 15.87 -10.44 13.66
C THR A 409 16.87 -9.57 14.39
N TYR A 410 17.46 -8.63 13.68
CA TYR A 410 18.46 -7.71 14.21
C TYR A 410 17.87 -6.30 14.30
N LYS A 411 18.23 -5.58 15.36
CA LYS A 411 17.83 -4.18 15.57
C LYS A 411 19.05 -3.29 15.53
N THR A 412 18.88 -2.11 14.95
CA THR A 412 19.90 -1.04 14.92
C THR A 412 19.21 0.31 14.98
N GLN A 413 19.97 1.34 15.29
CA GLN A 413 19.54 2.73 15.27
C GLN A 413 20.46 3.55 14.38
N LEU A 414 19.86 4.44 13.57
CA LEU A 414 20.55 5.55 12.96
C LEU A 414 20.35 6.80 13.79
N THR A 415 21.43 7.48 14.09
CA THR A 415 21.43 8.71 14.88
C THR A 415 21.83 9.87 13.97
N VAL A 416 20.99 10.87 13.85
CA VAL A 416 21.26 12.10 13.08
C VAL A 416 21.57 13.23 14.06
N THR A 417 22.71 13.87 13.86
CA THR A 417 23.18 15.02 14.63
C THR A 417 23.34 16.26 13.75
N ALA A 418 23.25 17.43 14.30
CA ALA A 418 23.57 18.70 13.68
C ALA A 418 23.99 19.70 14.78
N ASP A 419 24.71 20.78 14.41
CA ASP A 419 25.17 21.77 15.38
C ASP A 419 24.03 22.45 16.15
N GLN A 420 22.86 22.56 15.53
CA GLN A 420 21.68 23.22 16.11
C GLN A 420 20.75 22.29 16.91
N LEU A 421 21.09 21.00 17.01
CA LEU A 421 20.29 20.03 17.73
C LEU A 421 20.79 19.81 19.17
N ASP A 422 19.96 20.12 20.17
CA ASP A 422 20.23 19.75 21.57
C ASP A 422 20.20 18.25 21.82
N GLN A 423 19.40 17.52 21.04
CA GLN A 423 19.26 16.07 21.09
C GLN A 423 19.24 15.50 19.67
N PRO A 424 19.92 14.39 19.42
CA PRO A 424 19.91 13.77 18.10
C PRO A 424 18.54 13.22 17.73
N LEU A 425 18.26 13.16 16.42
CA LEU A 425 17.14 12.39 15.90
C LEU A 425 17.55 10.92 15.82
N VAL A 426 16.65 10.02 16.24
CA VAL A 426 16.90 8.58 16.22
C VAL A 426 15.85 7.89 15.35
N PHE A 427 16.34 6.98 14.49
CA PHE A 427 15.53 6.12 13.63
C PHE A 427 15.85 4.67 13.95
N GLU A 428 14.82 3.84 14.13
CA GLU A 428 14.95 2.44 14.52
C GLU A 428 14.72 1.53 13.31
N TYR A 429 15.62 0.58 13.10
CA TYR A 429 15.47 -0.41 12.04
C TYR A 429 15.49 -1.81 12.61
N GLU A 430 14.58 -2.65 12.12
CA GLU A 430 14.57 -4.08 12.33
C GLU A 430 14.89 -4.78 11.00
N VAL A 431 16.00 -5.53 10.94
CA VAL A 431 16.40 -6.29 9.75
C VAL A 431 16.20 -7.77 10.00
N ARG A 432 15.29 -8.40 9.26
CA ARG A 432 14.99 -9.84 9.30
C ARG A 432 15.88 -10.59 8.31
N VAL A 433 16.96 -11.16 8.81
CA VAL A 433 17.88 -11.97 8.01
C VAL A 433 17.31 -13.37 7.84
N GLN A 434 16.94 -13.72 6.62
CA GLN A 434 16.37 -15.01 6.24
C GLN A 434 17.45 -16.11 6.22
N ASN A 435 17.03 -17.38 6.35
CA ASN A 435 17.96 -18.51 6.21
C ASN A 435 18.20 -18.89 4.72
N ALA A 436 18.26 -17.90 3.87
CA ALA A 436 18.64 -18.01 2.47
C ALA A 436 19.92 -17.21 2.24
N GLU A 437 20.68 -17.54 1.21
CA GLU A 437 21.94 -16.89 0.87
C GLU A 437 21.93 -16.51 -0.62
N LEU A 438 22.28 -15.28 -0.91
CA LEU A 438 22.49 -14.84 -2.28
C LEU A 438 23.81 -15.45 -2.79
N PRO A 439 23.84 -16.17 -3.91
CA PRO A 439 25.06 -16.77 -4.46
C PRO A 439 26.12 -15.71 -4.75
N ASP A 440 27.42 -16.05 -4.56
CA ASP A 440 28.53 -15.12 -4.84
C ASP A 440 28.60 -14.70 -6.31
N ASN A 441 28.13 -15.58 -7.21
CA ASN A 441 28.13 -15.37 -8.66
C ASN A 441 26.80 -14.89 -9.23
N TYR A 442 25.91 -14.33 -8.39
CA TYR A 442 24.58 -13.89 -8.88
C TYR A 442 24.70 -12.87 -10.02
N ARG A 443 25.76 -12.08 -10.04
CA ARG A 443 26.04 -11.12 -11.12
C ARG A 443 26.39 -11.79 -12.44
N ASP A 444 26.97 -12.99 -12.41
CA ASP A 444 27.33 -13.75 -13.61
C ASP A 444 26.15 -14.50 -14.20
N THR A 445 25.08 -14.66 -13.40
CA THR A 445 23.85 -15.39 -13.80
C THR A 445 22.70 -14.43 -14.14
N PHE A 446 22.84 -13.13 -13.88
CA PHE A 446 21.85 -12.11 -14.16
C PHE A 446 22.27 -11.30 -15.38
N ASP A 447 21.60 -11.54 -16.50
CA ASP A 447 21.86 -10.85 -17.77
C ASP A 447 21.11 -9.50 -17.75
N ILE A 448 21.85 -8.39 -17.68
CA ILE A 448 21.30 -7.03 -17.75
C ILE A 448 21.70 -6.42 -19.08
N GLU A 449 20.77 -6.24 -19.99
CA GLU A 449 20.95 -5.40 -21.16
C GLU A 449 20.65 -3.93 -20.79
N LEU A 450 21.68 -3.11 -20.78
CA LEU A 450 21.54 -1.66 -20.63
C LEU A 450 21.43 -1.03 -22.02
N TRP A 451 20.26 -0.53 -22.36
CA TRP A 451 20.04 0.27 -23.57
C TRP A 451 20.46 1.72 -23.29
N GLN A 452 21.47 2.22 -24.01
CA GLN A 452 21.91 3.62 -23.96
C GLN A 452 21.19 4.45 -25.00
#